data_7e40ebad028fee38e2434df633a0a063
#
_entry.id   7e40ebad028fee38e2434df633a0a063
#
_cell.length_a   1.000
_cell.length_b   1.000
_cell.length_c   1.000
_cell.angle_alpha   90.00
_cell.angle_beta   90.00
_cell.angle_gamma   90.00
#
_symmetry.space_group_name_H-M   'P 1'
#
loop_
_entity.id
_entity.type
_entity.pdbx_description
1 polymer ?
#
loop_
_entity_poly.entity_id
_entity_poly.type
_entity_poly.pdbx_seq_one_letter_code
_entity_poly.pdbx_strand_id
1 'polypeptide(L)'
;MAIAPIAPYSIPAPEEVAENRVSWSIDPGRAVLLIHDMQRYFINAYERDQEPISSALANIARIRRMCTEAGIPVVYTMQPGDQHPSRRGILADFWGTGLTTGVDTEVVPELAPQPSDIQVTKWRYSAFQRTDLRELLSHYNRDQLIVTGVYAHMGVLLSAAEAFMNDIRPFVVLDATADFSREEHLMAMDYAARRCGVVTTSDALELALREVRVA
;
A
#
# COMPACT_ATOMS: atom_id res chain seq x y z
N MET A 1 8.55 -2.05 21.01
CA MET A 1 9.86 -1.61 20.44
C MET A 1 9.53 -0.66 19.31
N ALA A 2 10.09 0.54 19.33
CA ALA A 2 9.89 1.48 18.22
C ALA A 2 10.63 0.96 16.97
N ILE A 3 10.11 1.30 15.78
CA ILE A 3 10.80 1.04 14.53
C ILE A 3 12.10 1.88 14.52
N ALA A 4 13.20 1.27 14.12
CA ALA A 4 14.48 1.99 14.02
C ALA A 4 14.37 3.12 12.96
N PRO A 5 15.08 4.24 13.14
CA PRO A 5 15.13 5.27 12.12
C PRO A 5 15.56 4.71 10.76
N ILE A 6 14.85 5.08 9.71
CA ILE A 6 15.09 4.65 8.34
C ILE A 6 15.91 5.73 7.63
N ALA A 7 17.09 5.35 7.14
CA ALA A 7 17.95 6.26 6.41
C ALA A 7 17.31 6.66 5.06
N PRO A 8 17.44 7.91 4.63
CA PRO A 8 17.00 8.35 3.31
C PRO A 8 17.66 7.54 2.18
N TYR A 9 16.87 7.23 1.16
CA TYR A 9 17.36 6.61 -0.08
C TYR A 9 16.51 7.05 -1.28
N SER A 10 17.09 7.09 -2.45
CA SER A 10 16.37 7.39 -3.69
C SER A 10 15.46 6.23 -4.08
N ILE A 11 14.22 6.51 -4.44
CA ILE A 11 13.30 5.50 -4.99
C ILE A 11 13.97 4.81 -6.19
N PRO A 12 13.89 3.46 -6.31
CA PRO A 12 14.39 2.77 -7.50
C PRO A 12 13.76 3.33 -8.77
N ALA A 13 14.56 3.48 -9.84
CA ALA A 13 14.01 3.89 -11.13
C ALA A 13 13.23 2.72 -11.78
N PRO A 14 12.20 3.00 -12.58
CA PRO A 14 11.42 1.94 -13.24
C PRO A 14 12.25 0.96 -14.05
N GLU A 15 13.35 1.44 -14.64
CA GLU A 15 14.30 0.66 -15.46
C GLU A 15 15.14 -0.32 -14.65
N GLU A 16 15.20 -0.15 -13.34
CA GLU A 16 15.92 -1.05 -12.42
C GLU A 16 15.04 -2.22 -11.98
N VAL A 17 13.72 -2.06 -12.09
CA VAL A 17 12.74 -3.10 -11.75
C VAL A 17 12.63 -4.11 -12.89
N ALA A 18 12.51 -5.38 -12.54
CA ALA A 18 12.28 -6.43 -13.52
C ALA A 18 11.05 -6.15 -14.40
N GLU A 19 11.11 -6.56 -15.65
CA GLU A 19 9.96 -6.50 -16.54
C GLU A 19 8.75 -7.26 -15.97
N ASN A 20 7.58 -6.63 -16.09
CA ASN A 20 6.32 -7.26 -15.71
C ASN A 20 6.09 -8.52 -16.55
N ARG A 21 5.82 -9.63 -15.87
CA ARG A 21 5.54 -10.91 -16.55
C ARG A 21 4.20 -10.93 -17.27
N VAL A 22 3.29 -10.05 -16.90
CA VAL A 22 1.93 -9.95 -17.46
C VAL A 22 1.64 -8.53 -17.94
N SER A 23 0.78 -8.40 -18.92
CA SER A 23 0.38 -7.12 -19.54
C SER A 23 -1.02 -6.69 -19.09
N TRP A 24 -1.34 -6.83 -17.81
CA TRP A 24 -2.65 -6.38 -17.31
C TRP A 24 -2.73 -4.86 -17.36
N SER A 25 -3.89 -4.35 -17.71
CA SER A 25 -4.24 -2.93 -17.65
C SER A 25 -5.25 -2.66 -16.54
N ILE A 26 -5.18 -1.46 -15.95
CA ILE A 26 -6.12 -1.02 -14.94
C ILE A 26 -7.44 -0.64 -15.60
N ASP A 27 -8.52 -1.13 -15.00
CA ASP A 27 -9.90 -0.78 -15.32
C ASP A 27 -10.52 -0.08 -14.10
N PRO A 28 -10.89 1.21 -14.18
CA PRO A 28 -11.52 1.92 -13.05
C PRO A 28 -12.77 1.26 -12.53
N GLY A 29 -13.51 0.55 -13.41
CA GLY A 29 -14.71 -0.22 -13.05
C GLY A 29 -14.41 -1.47 -12.23
N ARG A 30 -13.15 -1.92 -12.17
CA ARG A 30 -12.70 -3.15 -11.50
C ARG A 30 -11.73 -2.90 -10.36
N ALA A 31 -11.14 -1.71 -10.27
CA ALA A 31 -10.06 -1.39 -9.34
C ALA A 31 -10.56 -0.90 -7.97
N VAL A 32 -9.77 -1.18 -6.93
CA VAL A 32 -9.83 -0.57 -5.60
C VAL A 32 -8.44 -0.02 -5.29
N LEU A 33 -8.33 1.17 -4.72
CA LEU A 33 -7.08 1.69 -4.19
C LEU A 33 -6.89 1.24 -2.73
N LEU A 34 -5.77 0.60 -2.44
CA LEU A 34 -5.32 0.26 -1.10
C LEU A 34 -4.20 1.23 -0.68
N ILE A 35 -4.44 2.01 0.36
CA ILE A 35 -3.44 2.84 1.05
C ILE A 35 -3.04 2.10 2.33
N HIS A 36 -1.86 1.47 2.28
CA HIS A 36 -1.42 0.51 3.30
C HIS A 36 -0.63 1.19 4.41
N ASP A 37 -1.16 1.14 5.65
CA ASP A 37 -0.50 1.49 6.91
C ASP A 37 0.20 2.87 6.94
N MET A 38 -0.39 3.90 6.35
CA MET A 38 0.16 5.25 6.35
C MET A 38 -0.10 5.99 7.67
N GLN A 39 0.10 5.29 8.79
CA GLN A 39 -0.05 5.79 10.16
C GLN A 39 1.24 6.44 10.66
N ARG A 40 1.11 7.42 11.54
CA ARG A 40 2.23 8.18 12.12
C ARG A 40 3.31 7.28 12.71
N TYR A 41 2.95 6.19 13.37
CA TYR A 41 3.88 5.21 13.92
C TYR A 41 4.90 4.69 12.88
N PHE A 42 4.43 4.38 11.68
CA PHE A 42 5.28 3.86 10.61
C PHE A 42 6.05 4.98 9.91
N ILE A 43 5.38 6.10 9.67
CA ILE A 43 5.93 7.20 8.87
C ILE A 43 6.95 8.02 9.66
N ASN A 44 6.81 8.12 10.97
CA ASN A 44 7.76 8.84 11.83
C ASN A 44 9.15 8.15 11.95
N ALA A 45 9.31 6.93 11.42
CA ALA A 45 10.61 6.29 11.29
C ALA A 45 11.47 6.92 10.16
N TYR A 46 10.88 7.65 9.23
CA TYR A 46 11.56 8.33 8.12
C TYR A 46 11.85 9.79 8.43
N GLU A 47 12.84 10.35 7.74
CA GLU A 47 13.02 11.79 7.61
C GLU A 47 12.01 12.34 6.59
N ARG A 48 10.97 13.03 7.09
CA ARG A 48 9.76 13.37 6.31
C ARG A 48 10.01 14.15 5.02
N ASP A 49 11.05 14.99 5.01
CA ASP A 49 11.40 15.85 3.87
C ASP A 49 12.37 15.17 2.89
N GLN A 50 12.75 13.92 3.16
CA GLN A 50 13.69 13.16 2.36
C GLN A 50 13.02 11.99 1.63
N GLU A 51 13.65 11.56 0.54
CA GLU A 51 13.28 10.32 -0.14
C GLU A 51 13.53 9.10 0.75
N PRO A 52 12.73 8.06 0.66
CA PRO A 52 11.63 7.83 -0.30
C PRO A 52 10.27 8.37 0.14
N ILE A 53 10.12 8.74 1.43
CA ILE A 53 8.80 8.99 2.01
C ILE A 53 8.16 10.29 1.51
N SER A 54 8.96 11.32 1.22
CA SER A 54 8.45 12.58 0.69
C SER A 54 7.70 12.39 -0.63
N SER A 55 8.31 11.68 -1.58
CA SER A 55 7.67 11.37 -2.87
C SER A 55 6.52 10.38 -2.72
N ALA A 56 6.67 9.35 -1.89
CA ALA A 56 5.59 8.39 -1.67
C ALA A 56 4.32 9.08 -1.14
N LEU A 57 4.43 9.98 -0.15
CA LEU A 57 3.31 10.76 0.37
C LEU A 57 2.64 11.62 -0.71
N ALA A 58 3.43 12.35 -1.50
CA ALA A 58 2.93 13.20 -2.58
C ALA A 58 2.20 12.39 -3.66
N ASN A 59 2.79 11.25 -4.07
CA ASN A 59 2.23 10.37 -5.08
C ASN A 59 0.96 9.66 -4.59
N ILE A 60 0.93 9.15 -3.36
CA ILE A 60 -0.29 8.57 -2.78
C ILE A 60 -1.42 9.59 -2.75
N ALA A 61 -1.15 10.83 -2.32
CA ALA A 61 -2.15 11.90 -2.30
C ALA A 61 -2.67 12.21 -3.71
N ARG A 62 -1.79 12.20 -4.73
CA ARG A 62 -2.15 12.38 -6.13
C ARG A 62 -3.03 11.22 -6.63
N ILE A 63 -2.58 9.98 -6.42
CA ILE A 63 -3.31 8.76 -6.83
C ILE A 63 -4.69 8.71 -6.19
N ARG A 64 -4.77 9.03 -4.89
CA ARG A 64 -6.03 9.07 -4.17
C ARG A 64 -7.05 10.02 -4.83
N ARG A 65 -6.63 11.24 -5.18
CA ARG A 65 -7.51 12.19 -5.89
C ARG A 65 -7.99 11.62 -7.22
N MET A 66 -7.06 11.09 -8.03
CA MET A 66 -7.39 10.49 -9.34
C MET A 66 -8.39 9.33 -9.20
N CYS A 67 -8.18 8.44 -8.21
CA CYS A 67 -9.07 7.32 -7.93
C CYS A 67 -10.46 7.80 -7.51
N THR A 68 -10.54 8.78 -6.59
CA THR A 68 -11.81 9.37 -6.16
C THR A 68 -12.58 9.98 -7.34
N GLU A 69 -11.90 10.74 -8.19
CA GLU A 69 -12.49 11.32 -9.41
C GLU A 69 -12.91 10.28 -10.45
N ALA A 70 -12.26 9.11 -10.47
CA ALA A 70 -12.61 8.00 -11.35
C ALA A 70 -13.67 7.05 -10.75
N GLY A 71 -14.17 7.32 -9.56
CA GLY A 71 -15.13 6.46 -8.87
C GLY A 71 -14.52 5.14 -8.38
N ILE A 72 -13.20 5.09 -8.18
CA ILE A 72 -12.48 3.95 -7.62
C ILE A 72 -12.58 4.04 -6.09
N PRO A 73 -13.12 3.03 -5.40
CA PRO A 73 -13.15 3.00 -3.93
C PRO A 73 -11.76 3.07 -3.33
N VAL A 74 -11.61 3.85 -2.25
CA VAL A 74 -10.36 4.01 -1.53
C VAL A 74 -10.46 3.29 -0.19
N VAL A 75 -9.52 2.40 0.06
CA VAL A 75 -9.42 1.58 1.27
C VAL A 75 -8.12 1.90 2.00
N TYR A 76 -8.23 2.20 3.28
CA TYR A 76 -7.09 2.34 4.18
C TYR A 76 -6.97 1.12 5.08
N THR A 77 -5.76 0.57 5.22
CA THR A 77 -5.49 -0.33 6.33
C THR A 77 -4.85 0.42 7.48
N MET A 78 -5.28 0.08 8.69
CA MET A 78 -4.75 0.69 9.90
C MET A 78 -4.61 -0.38 10.99
N GLN A 79 -3.45 -0.44 11.61
CA GLN A 79 -3.26 -1.28 12.79
C GLN A 79 -3.82 -0.56 14.03
N PRO A 80 -4.59 -1.25 14.88
CA PRO A 80 -5.05 -0.67 16.13
C PRO A 80 -3.92 -0.57 17.15
N GLY A 81 -3.99 0.43 18.02
CA GLY A 81 -3.09 0.54 19.17
C GLY A 81 -3.44 -0.47 20.27
N ASP A 82 -2.52 -0.64 21.21
CA ASP A 82 -2.68 -1.42 22.45
C ASP A 82 -3.31 -2.81 22.21
N GLN A 83 -2.84 -3.50 21.18
CA GLN A 83 -3.37 -4.80 20.80
C GLN A 83 -3.23 -5.80 21.95
N HIS A 84 -4.34 -6.46 22.32
CA HIS A 84 -4.28 -7.56 23.29
C HIS A 84 -3.28 -8.63 22.82
N PRO A 85 -2.44 -9.22 23.72
CA PRO A 85 -1.41 -10.19 23.36
C PRO A 85 -1.92 -11.34 22.46
N SER A 86 -3.13 -11.86 22.71
CA SER A 86 -3.72 -12.92 21.88
C SER A 86 -4.05 -12.47 20.44
N ARG A 87 -4.29 -11.18 20.21
CA ARG A 87 -4.51 -10.59 18.89
C ARG A 87 -3.18 -10.30 18.20
N ARG A 88 -2.21 -9.76 18.95
CA ARG A 88 -0.86 -9.49 18.46
C ARG A 88 -0.14 -10.78 18.05
N GLY A 89 -0.24 -11.83 18.88
CA GLY A 89 0.35 -13.14 18.59
C GLY A 89 1.85 -13.04 18.36
N ILE A 90 2.38 -13.89 17.47
CA ILE A 90 3.82 -13.97 17.15
C ILE A 90 4.42 -12.69 16.55
N LEU A 91 3.63 -11.71 16.13
CA LEU A 91 4.16 -10.39 15.76
C LEU A 91 4.87 -9.71 16.93
N ALA A 92 4.52 -10.09 18.18
CA ALA A 92 5.18 -9.57 19.38
C ALA A 92 6.65 -9.97 19.46
N ASP A 93 7.03 -11.13 18.94
CA ASP A 93 8.39 -11.65 18.97
C ASP A 93 9.33 -10.82 18.09
N PHE A 94 8.81 -10.28 16.97
CA PHE A 94 9.54 -9.45 16.02
C PHE A 94 9.45 -7.95 16.34
N TRP A 95 8.26 -7.48 16.70
CA TRP A 95 7.92 -6.05 16.71
C TRP A 95 7.40 -5.57 18.08
N GLY A 96 7.50 -6.39 19.12
CA GLY A 96 6.98 -6.04 20.43
C GLY A 96 5.46 -5.80 20.44
N THR A 97 5.00 -4.97 21.37
CA THR A 97 3.56 -4.68 21.58
C THR A 97 2.89 -3.96 20.39
N GLY A 98 3.68 -3.35 19.51
CA GLY A 98 3.15 -2.56 18.39
C GLY A 98 2.82 -1.12 18.78
N LEU A 99 1.81 -0.56 18.11
CA LEU A 99 1.37 0.83 18.27
C LEU A 99 0.70 1.05 19.63
N THR A 100 0.86 2.24 20.17
CA THR A 100 0.08 2.74 21.30
C THR A 100 -1.13 3.52 20.78
N THR A 101 -2.28 3.40 21.44
CA THR A 101 -3.49 4.16 21.09
C THR A 101 -3.23 5.67 21.22
N GLY A 102 -3.76 6.44 20.30
CA GLY A 102 -3.58 7.90 20.21
C GLY A 102 -2.91 8.31 18.91
N VAL A 103 -2.00 9.27 18.96
CA VAL A 103 -1.35 9.89 17.78
C VAL A 103 -0.67 8.86 16.87
N ASP A 104 -0.10 7.80 17.42
CA ASP A 104 0.57 6.75 16.65
C ASP A 104 -0.35 6.04 15.67
N THR A 105 -1.62 5.87 16.04
CA THR A 105 -2.62 5.18 15.20
C THR A 105 -3.25 6.05 14.12
N GLU A 106 -3.05 7.37 14.18
CA GLU A 106 -3.59 8.28 13.19
C GLU A 106 -2.88 8.14 11.85
N VAL A 107 -3.64 8.19 10.76
CA VAL A 107 -3.08 8.39 9.41
C VAL A 107 -2.42 9.77 9.36
N VAL A 108 -1.31 9.88 8.64
CA VAL A 108 -0.62 11.17 8.48
C VAL A 108 -1.54 12.22 7.86
N PRO A 109 -1.44 13.50 8.25
CA PRO A 109 -2.40 14.53 7.84
C PRO A 109 -2.55 14.69 6.33
N GLU A 110 -1.47 14.49 5.58
CA GLU A 110 -1.44 14.61 4.11
C GLU A 110 -2.34 13.59 3.41
N LEU A 111 -2.61 12.48 4.10
CA LEU A 111 -3.41 11.37 3.60
C LEU A 111 -4.66 11.12 4.46
N ALA A 112 -5.08 12.09 5.26
CA ALA A 112 -6.24 11.92 6.15
C ALA A 112 -7.45 11.34 5.40
N PRO A 113 -8.03 10.21 5.88
CA PRO A 113 -9.18 9.58 5.24
C PRO A 113 -10.37 10.54 5.16
N GLN A 114 -11.11 10.48 4.07
CA GLN A 114 -12.37 11.21 3.90
C GLN A 114 -13.55 10.36 4.36
N PRO A 115 -14.73 10.95 4.60
CA PRO A 115 -15.93 10.20 5.02
C PRO A 115 -16.36 9.08 4.07
N SER A 116 -16.01 9.18 2.78
CA SER A 116 -16.29 8.16 1.77
C SER A 116 -15.26 7.01 1.74
N ASP A 117 -14.12 7.17 2.39
CA ASP A 117 -13.05 6.18 2.38
C ASP A 117 -13.36 5.04 3.36
N ILE A 118 -12.96 3.85 2.98
CA ILE A 118 -13.19 2.64 3.75
C ILE A 118 -11.97 2.38 4.63
N GLN A 119 -12.21 2.11 5.90
CA GLN A 119 -11.14 1.83 6.87
C GLN A 119 -11.21 0.37 7.30
N VAL A 120 -10.14 -0.38 7.08
CA VAL A 120 -9.99 -1.80 7.43
C VAL A 120 -8.99 -1.95 8.57
N THR A 121 -9.42 -2.55 9.67
CA THR A 121 -8.55 -2.85 10.81
C THR A 121 -7.62 -4.01 10.46
N LYS A 122 -6.31 -3.74 10.44
CA LYS A 122 -5.29 -4.70 10.03
C LYS A 122 -4.63 -5.39 11.22
N TRP A 123 -4.42 -6.71 11.12
CA TRP A 123 -3.89 -7.55 12.19
C TRP A 123 -2.58 -8.26 11.83
N ARG A 124 -2.25 -8.37 10.53
CA ARG A 124 -1.07 -9.08 10.02
C ARG A 124 -0.44 -8.27 8.90
N TYR A 125 0.66 -8.74 8.32
CA TYR A 125 1.32 -8.03 7.22
C TYR A 125 0.38 -7.84 6.03
N SER A 126 -0.20 -8.92 5.54
CA SER A 126 -1.18 -8.80 4.46
C SER A 126 -2.47 -8.14 4.94
N ALA A 127 -3.00 -7.26 4.11
CA ALA A 127 -4.28 -6.59 4.31
C ALA A 127 -5.49 -7.54 4.29
N PHE A 128 -5.34 -8.76 3.77
CA PHE A 128 -6.41 -9.76 3.70
C PHE A 128 -6.49 -10.62 4.97
N GLN A 129 -5.41 -10.70 5.74
CA GLN A 129 -5.35 -11.62 6.87
C GLN A 129 -6.17 -11.13 8.08
N ARG A 130 -7.23 -11.86 8.42
CA ARG A 130 -8.15 -11.56 9.52
C ARG A 130 -8.88 -10.22 9.35
N THR A 131 -9.17 -9.86 8.11
CA THR A 131 -9.94 -8.69 7.71
C THR A 131 -11.07 -9.12 6.77
N ASP A 132 -11.94 -8.22 6.46
CA ASP A 132 -13.03 -8.35 5.49
C ASP A 132 -12.69 -7.75 4.11
N LEU A 133 -11.40 -7.50 3.81
CA LEU A 133 -11.00 -6.87 2.55
C LEU A 133 -11.43 -7.68 1.31
N ARG A 134 -11.36 -9.03 1.38
CA ARG A 134 -11.79 -9.89 0.28
C ARG A 134 -13.29 -9.76 0.02
N GLU A 135 -14.07 -9.83 1.09
CA GLU A 135 -15.53 -9.68 1.05
C GLU A 135 -15.92 -8.30 0.53
N LEU A 136 -15.17 -7.27 0.92
CA LEU A 136 -15.35 -5.91 0.47
C LEU A 136 -15.13 -5.78 -1.05
N LEU A 137 -14.03 -6.30 -1.60
CA LEU A 137 -13.80 -6.31 -3.04
C LEU A 137 -14.92 -7.04 -3.78
N SER A 138 -15.33 -8.21 -3.27
CA SER A 138 -16.45 -8.98 -3.81
C SER A 138 -17.77 -8.21 -3.79
N HIS A 139 -18.06 -7.53 -2.68
CA HIS A 139 -19.28 -6.71 -2.53
C HIS A 139 -19.35 -5.59 -3.57
N TYR A 140 -18.22 -4.94 -3.86
CA TYR A 140 -18.13 -3.90 -4.89
C TYR A 140 -17.95 -4.46 -6.30
N ASN A 141 -17.93 -5.79 -6.48
CA ASN A 141 -17.64 -6.47 -7.75
C ASN A 141 -16.31 -6.00 -8.37
N ARG A 142 -15.24 -5.97 -7.54
CA ARG A 142 -13.90 -5.51 -7.90
C ARG A 142 -12.90 -6.65 -7.79
N ASP A 143 -12.03 -6.77 -8.79
CA ASP A 143 -10.99 -7.81 -8.89
C ASP A 143 -9.62 -7.26 -9.31
N GLN A 144 -9.41 -5.96 -9.13
CA GLN A 144 -8.13 -5.29 -9.29
C GLN A 144 -7.81 -4.50 -8.03
N LEU A 145 -6.54 -4.53 -7.59
CA LEU A 145 -6.08 -3.84 -6.39
C LEU A 145 -4.87 -2.99 -6.72
N ILE A 146 -5.01 -1.66 -6.65
CA ILE A 146 -3.89 -0.72 -6.71
C ILE A 146 -3.30 -0.64 -5.31
N VAL A 147 -2.02 -1.00 -5.14
CA VAL A 147 -1.39 -1.10 -3.82
C VAL A 147 -0.34 -0.01 -3.65
N THR A 148 -0.48 0.76 -2.58
CA THR A 148 0.44 1.86 -2.19
C THR A 148 0.72 1.79 -0.69
N GLY A 149 1.70 2.56 -0.20
CA GLY A 149 1.99 2.69 1.24
C GLY A 149 3.23 1.96 1.72
N VAL A 150 3.27 1.57 2.99
CA VAL A 150 4.45 1.01 3.64
C VAL A 150 4.17 -0.33 4.36
N TYR A 151 5.16 -1.21 4.52
CA TYR A 151 6.49 -1.22 3.89
C TYR A 151 6.44 -2.12 2.66
N ALA A 152 7.22 -1.78 1.63
CA ALA A 152 7.12 -2.45 0.32
C ALA A 152 7.32 -3.96 0.41
N HIS A 153 8.39 -4.45 1.07
CA HIS A 153 8.70 -5.89 1.18
C HIS A 153 7.78 -6.66 2.14
N MET A 154 7.06 -5.93 3.00
CA MET A 154 6.19 -6.55 4.01
C MET A 154 4.71 -6.44 3.61
N GLY A 155 4.01 -5.44 4.16
CA GLY A 155 2.57 -5.33 4.00
C GLY A 155 2.13 -5.14 2.56
N VAL A 156 2.84 -4.36 1.77
CA VAL A 156 2.54 -4.12 0.35
C VAL A 156 2.71 -5.40 -0.45
N LEU A 157 3.90 -6.00 -0.43
CA LEU A 157 4.19 -7.22 -1.19
C LEU A 157 3.29 -8.39 -0.77
N LEU A 158 3.12 -8.61 0.54
CA LEU A 158 2.32 -9.73 1.03
C LEU A 158 0.84 -9.54 0.74
N SER A 159 0.34 -8.29 0.73
CA SER A 159 -1.02 -8.00 0.27
C SER A 159 -1.18 -8.24 -1.23
N ALA A 160 -0.21 -7.84 -2.04
CA ALA A 160 -0.23 -8.10 -3.48
C ALA A 160 -0.17 -9.60 -3.78
N ALA A 161 0.70 -10.35 -3.09
CA ALA A 161 0.80 -11.80 -3.26
C ALA A 161 -0.49 -12.51 -2.83
N GLU A 162 -1.13 -12.09 -1.75
CA GLU A 162 -2.39 -12.67 -1.31
C GLU A 162 -3.56 -12.26 -2.21
N ALA A 163 -3.58 -11.04 -2.74
CA ALA A 163 -4.53 -10.64 -3.79
C ALA A 163 -4.45 -11.60 -4.99
N PHE A 164 -3.24 -11.84 -5.50
CA PHE A 164 -2.99 -12.79 -6.58
C PHE A 164 -3.52 -14.21 -6.25
N MET A 165 -3.30 -14.70 -5.04
CA MET A 165 -3.81 -16.01 -4.61
C MET A 165 -5.34 -16.07 -4.45
N ASN A 166 -6.01 -14.91 -4.44
CA ASN A 166 -7.46 -14.77 -4.42
C ASN A 166 -8.05 -14.39 -5.79
N ASP A 167 -7.30 -14.55 -6.89
CA ASP A 167 -7.68 -14.16 -8.25
C ASP A 167 -7.96 -12.66 -8.44
N ILE A 168 -7.41 -11.80 -7.55
CA ILE A 168 -7.44 -10.36 -7.63
C ILE A 168 -6.11 -9.89 -8.25
N ARG A 169 -6.15 -9.05 -9.30
CA ARG A 169 -4.97 -8.57 -10.03
C ARG A 169 -4.34 -7.38 -9.30
N PRO A 170 -3.16 -7.52 -8.65
CA PRO A 170 -2.53 -6.40 -7.99
C PRO A 170 -1.68 -5.57 -8.95
N PHE A 171 -1.73 -4.25 -8.73
CA PHE A 171 -0.90 -3.23 -9.35
C PHE A 171 -0.15 -2.49 -8.26
N VAL A 172 1.13 -2.77 -8.09
CA VAL A 172 1.97 -2.14 -7.07
C VAL A 172 2.58 -0.87 -7.64
N VAL A 173 2.39 0.25 -6.96
CA VAL A 173 2.87 1.54 -7.46
C VAL A 173 4.23 1.85 -6.84
N LEU A 174 5.29 1.68 -7.63
CA LEU A 174 6.69 1.80 -7.24
C LEU A 174 6.98 3.09 -6.44
N ASP A 175 6.67 4.23 -7.01
CA ASP A 175 6.95 5.58 -6.47
C ASP A 175 5.90 6.09 -5.48
N ALA A 176 4.93 5.23 -5.13
CA ALA A 176 3.94 5.44 -4.07
C ALA A 176 4.07 4.39 -2.95
N THR A 177 5.23 3.76 -2.85
CA THR A 177 5.62 2.86 -1.76
C THR A 177 6.96 3.29 -1.17
N ALA A 178 7.25 2.85 0.06
CA ALA A 178 8.54 3.05 0.70
C ALA A 178 8.88 1.84 1.58
N ASP A 179 10.17 1.70 1.93
CA ASP A 179 10.68 0.56 2.68
C ASP A 179 11.77 0.94 3.67
N PHE A 180 12.34 -0.04 4.39
CA PHE A 180 13.45 0.16 5.32
C PHE A 180 14.77 0.46 4.60
N SER A 181 14.94 -0.07 3.39
CA SER A 181 16.10 0.16 2.55
C SER A 181 15.73 0.15 1.07
N ARG A 182 16.62 0.70 0.25
CA ARG A 182 16.47 0.65 -1.21
C ARG A 182 16.50 -0.77 -1.76
N GLU A 183 17.32 -1.63 -1.17
CA GLU A 183 17.44 -3.04 -1.56
C GLU A 183 16.12 -3.79 -1.32
N GLU A 184 15.50 -3.59 -0.15
CA GLU A 184 14.23 -4.23 0.18
C GLU A 184 13.10 -3.70 -0.70
N HIS A 185 13.11 -2.39 -0.99
CA HIS A 185 12.15 -1.77 -1.91
C HIS A 185 12.26 -2.40 -3.30
N LEU A 186 13.47 -2.44 -3.89
CA LEU A 186 13.70 -3.02 -5.20
C LEU A 186 13.36 -4.51 -5.23
N MET A 187 13.76 -5.27 -4.21
CA MET A 187 13.43 -6.69 -4.07
C MET A 187 11.92 -6.93 -4.10
N ALA A 188 11.14 -6.10 -3.37
CA ALA A 188 9.69 -6.20 -3.34
C ALA A 188 9.07 -5.95 -4.71
N MET A 189 9.53 -4.93 -5.43
CA MET A 189 9.06 -4.61 -6.79
C MET A 189 9.42 -5.72 -7.77
N ASP A 190 10.66 -6.21 -7.75
CA ASP A 190 11.11 -7.33 -8.59
C ASP A 190 10.27 -8.60 -8.36
N TYR A 191 9.99 -8.91 -7.10
CA TYR A 191 9.14 -10.06 -6.80
C TYR A 191 7.72 -9.87 -7.34
N ALA A 192 7.13 -8.71 -7.11
CA ALA A 192 5.78 -8.40 -7.58
C ALA A 192 5.69 -8.52 -9.12
N ALA A 193 6.60 -7.87 -9.86
CA ALA A 193 6.65 -7.90 -11.31
C ALA A 193 6.78 -9.32 -11.89
N ARG A 194 7.62 -10.14 -11.27
CA ARG A 194 7.93 -11.49 -11.78
C ARG A 194 6.96 -12.57 -11.32
N ARG A 195 6.20 -12.38 -10.22
CA ARG A 195 5.52 -13.49 -9.54
C ARG A 195 4.04 -13.30 -9.27
N CYS A 196 3.57 -12.09 -9.00
CA CYS A 196 2.20 -11.95 -8.51
C CYS A 196 1.44 -10.72 -9.02
N GLY A 197 2.06 -9.76 -9.74
CA GLY A 197 1.35 -8.56 -10.14
C GLY A 197 1.99 -7.77 -11.26
N VAL A 198 1.53 -6.56 -11.42
CA VAL A 198 2.13 -5.54 -12.28
C VAL A 198 2.73 -4.46 -11.39
N VAL A 199 3.99 -4.10 -11.63
CA VAL A 199 4.60 -2.91 -11.06
C VAL A 199 4.40 -1.75 -12.03
N THR A 200 3.93 -0.63 -11.54
CA THR A 200 3.66 0.58 -12.31
C THR A 200 4.17 1.81 -11.58
N THR A 201 4.11 2.98 -12.19
CA THR A 201 4.39 4.26 -11.55
C THR A 201 3.12 5.09 -11.40
N SER A 202 3.18 6.11 -10.55
CA SER A 202 2.07 7.06 -10.39
C SER A 202 1.73 7.78 -11.71
N ASP A 203 2.73 8.09 -12.55
CA ASP A 203 2.52 8.73 -13.85
C ASP A 203 1.88 7.77 -14.87
N ALA A 204 2.35 6.52 -14.94
CA ALA A 204 1.75 5.50 -15.80
C ALA A 204 0.29 5.18 -15.40
N LEU A 205 0.03 5.13 -14.09
CA LEU A 205 -1.32 4.97 -13.56
C LEU A 205 -2.23 6.15 -13.96
N GLU A 206 -1.74 7.39 -13.84
CA GLU A 206 -2.48 8.58 -14.24
C GLU A 206 -2.85 8.54 -15.74
N LEU A 207 -1.89 8.18 -16.58
CA LEU A 207 -2.13 8.05 -18.02
C LEU A 207 -3.22 7.02 -18.31
N ALA A 208 -3.12 5.83 -17.72
CA ALA A 208 -4.10 4.76 -17.90
C ALA A 208 -5.53 5.18 -17.48
N LEU A 209 -5.65 5.89 -16.35
CA LEU A 209 -6.96 6.36 -15.85
C LEU A 209 -7.56 7.48 -16.72
N ARG A 210 -6.72 8.30 -17.38
CA ARG A 210 -7.20 9.34 -18.32
C ARG A 210 -7.70 8.74 -19.62
N GLU A 211 -7.02 7.75 -20.17
CA GLU A 211 -7.41 7.10 -21.45
C GLU A 211 -8.79 6.46 -21.36
N VAL A 212 -9.12 5.82 -20.23
CA VAL A 212 -10.43 5.19 -20.02
C VAL A 212 -11.57 6.22 -19.92
N ARG A 213 -11.30 7.46 -19.49
CA ARG A 213 -12.32 8.52 -19.42
C ARG A 213 -12.71 9.09 -20.80
N VAL A 214 -11.91 8.90 -21.81
CA VAL A 214 -12.09 9.47 -23.16
C VAL A 214 -12.73 8.47 -24.12
N ALA A 215 -12.72 7.19 -23.77
CA ALA A 215 -13.32 6.10 -24.55
C ALA A 215 -14.78 5.84 -24.15
#